data_ceb3f1dbe66ad6e24373d5df8c2392fe
#
_entry.id   ceb3f1dbe66ad6e24373d5df8c2392fe
#
_cell.length_a   1.000
_cell.length_b   1.000
_cell.length_c   1.000
_cell.angle_alpha   90.00
_cell.angle_beta   90.00
_cell.angle_gamma   90.00
#
_symmetry.space_group_name_H-M   'P 1'
#
loop_
_entity.id
_entity.type
_entity.pdbx_description
1 polymer ?
#
loop_
_entity_poly.entity_id
_entity_poly.type
_entity_poly.pdbx_seq_one_letter_code
_entity_poly.pdbx_strand_id
1 'polypeptide(L)'
;MEKDIKFCQSCGMPLTDDILGTNADGSKNEDYCIYCYKDGKFLQDCTMDDMIEHCARFVGEVNKGLTNPITKEEYIGQMKMYFPQLKRWRKALKVTDHEAMKVNPALAGMKELIAQMVDTLPIAYISSVDNEGYPCTKAMLAPRKREGIRTFYFTTNTFSLRVAHYKVNPQASIYFCDAEGFKGMLLRGTMEVLTDAASKEMIWREGDEEYYPGGVTDPNYCVLKFTAKDGRFYSDYYPRSFVIES
;
A
#
# COMPACT_ATOMS: atom_id res chain seq x y z
N MET A 1 -11.32 29.66 17.92
CA MET A 1 -10.29 28.64 17.64
C MET A 1 -10.82 27.35 18.22
N GLU A 2 -11.33 26.45 17.38
CA GLU A 2 -11.68 25.09 17.80
C GLU A 2 -10.39 24.39 18.25
N LYS A 3 -10.34 23.93 19.49
CA LYS A 3 -9.24 23.09 19.96
C LYS A 3 -9.36 21.76 19.21
N ASP A 4 -8.32 21.37 18.47
CA ASP A 4 -8.23 20.04 17.89
C ASP A 4 -8.39 18.99 19.02
N ILE A 5 -9.49 18.24 18.96
CA ILE A 5 -9.78 17.19 19.94
C ILE A 5 -8.78 16.06 19.74
N LYS A 6 -7.89 15.82 20.71
CA LYS A 6 -7.00 14.66 20.71
C LYS A 6 -7.76 13.42 21.19
N PHE A 7 -7.37 12.25 20.71
CA PHE A 7 -7.97 10.97 21.07
C PHE A 7 -6.92 10.02 21.65
N CYS A 8 -7.32 9.26 22.67
CA CYS A 8 -6.47 8.24 23.27
C CYS A 8 -5.97 7.23 22.24
N GLN A 9 -4.65 7.10 22.13
CA GLN A 9 -3.98 6.26 21.16
C GLN A 9 -4.01 4.74 21.53
N SER A 10 -4.90 4.37 22.47
CA SER A 10 -5.17 2.99 22.87
C SER A 10 -6.65 2.61 22.71
N CYS A 11 -7.58 3.39 23.29
CA CYS A 11 -9.02 3.09 23.27
C CYS A 11 -9.86 4.05 22.43
N GLY A 12 -9.25 5.08 21.82
CA GLY A 12 -9.95 6.01 20.94
C GLY A 12 -10.86 7.02 21.62
N MET A 13 -10.96 7.06 22.96
CA MET A 13 -11.79 8.07 23.63
C MET A 13 -11.19 9.48 23.50
N PRO A 14 -12.02 10.54 23.44
CA PRO A 14 -11.53 11.92 23.47
C PRO A 14 -10.71 12.19 24.74
N LEU A 15 -9.60 12.93 24.60
CA LEU A 15 -8.72 13.32 25.69
C LEU A 15 -9.06 14.72 26.17
N THR A 16 -9.25 14.86 27.48
CA THR A 16 -9.34 16.13 28.20
C THR A 16 -8.23 16.19 29.23
N ASP A 17 -7.87 17.38 29.72
CA ASP A 17 -6.72 17.59 30.61
C ASP A 17 -6.81 16.81 31.94
N ASP A 18 -8.01 16.47 32.37
CA ASP A 18 -8.31 15.74 33.62
C ASP A 18 -8.18 14.22 33.47
N ILE A 19 -8.24 13.70 32.25
CA ILE A 19 -8.17 12.25 31.99
C ILE A 19 -6.90 11.82 31.25
N LEU A 20 -5.90 12.69 31.16
CA LEU A 20 -4.59 12.31 30.62
C LEU A 20 -3.88 11.31 31.52
N GLY A 21 -3.27 10.29 30.92
CA GLY A 21 -2.40 9.35 31.63
C GLY A 21 -1.11 10.01 32.12
N THR A 22 -0.24 9.24 32.78
CA THR A 22 1.03 9.75 33.30
C THR A 22 2.22 8.96 32.77
N ASN A 23 3.31 9.67 32.50
CA ASN A 23 4.61 9.09 32.19
C ASN A 23 5.31 8.59 33.47
N ALA A 24 6.43 7.88 33.33
CA ALA A 24 7.20 7.35 34.45
C ALA A 24 7.79 8.44 35.36
N ASP A 25 7.97 9.65 34.85
CA ASP A 25 8.45 10.83 35.62
C ASP A 25 7.31 11.64 36.26
N GLY A 26 6.07 11.15 36.17
CA GLY A 26 4.88 11.80 36.68
C GLY A 26 4.29 12.90 35.78
N SER A 27 4.93 13.25 34.69
CA SER A 27 4.37 14.19 33.70
C SER A 27 3.12 13.64 33.02
N LYS A 28 2.26 14.52 32.51
CA LYS A 28 1.05 14.13 31.76
C LYS A 28 1.43 13.51 30.42
N ASN A 29 0.76 12.43 30.06
CA ASN A 29 0.92 11.79 28.77
C ASN A 29 -0.19 12.27 27.83
N GLU A 30 0.18 12.93 26.74
CA GLU A 30 -0.78 13.50 25.76
C GLU A 30 -1.34 12.48 24.76
N ASP A 31 -0.81 11.26 24.74
CA ASP A 31 -1.24 10.21 23.79
C ASP A 31 -2.27 9.25 24.40
N TYR A 32 -2.29 9.07 25.72
CA TYR A 32 -3.10 8.04 26.37
C TYR A 32 -3.91 8.58 27.54
N CYS A 33 -5.11 8.03 27.73
CA CYS A 33 -5.93 8.36 28.88
C CYS A 33 -5.48 7.60 30.14
N ILE A 34 -5.86 8.11 31.31
CA ILE A 34 -5.57 7.54 32.63
C ILE A 34 -6.09 6.10 32.81
N TYR A 35 -7.11 5.70 32.04
CA TYR A 35 -7.68 4.35 32.08
C TYR A 35 -6.86 3.35 31.24
N CYS A 36 -6.01 3.82 30.35
CA CYS A 36 -5.16 2.99 29.51
C CYS A 36 -3.69 3.00 29.94
N TYR A 37 -3.19 4.14 30.46
CA TYR A 37 -1.75 4.34 30.66
C TYR A 37 -1.48 5.16 31.91
N LYS A 38 -0.65 4.64 32.80
CA LYS A 38 -0.26 5.30 34.05
C LYS A 38 1.16 4.93 34.44
N ASP A 39 1.89 5.90 35.00
CA ASP A 39 3.26 5.73 35.47
C ASP A 39 4.21 5.07 34.47
N GLY A 40 4.07 5.45 33.19
CA GLY A 40 4.90 4.97 32.10
C GLY A 40 4.53 3.57 31.57
N LYS A 41 3.38 3.02 31.98
CA LYS A 41 2.99 1.64 31.61
C LYS A 41 1.52 1.54 31.21
N PHE A 42 1.20 0.62 30.30
CA PHE A 42 -0.18 0.25 30.03
C PHE A 42 -0.74 -0.51 31.24
N LEU A 43 -1.97 -0.16 31.61
CA LEU A 43 -2.66 -0.76 32.77
C LEU A 43 -3.20 -2.17 32.45
N GLN A 44 -3.34 -2.50 31.19
CA GLN A 44 -3.84 -3.80 30.72
C GLN A 44 -2.92 -4.35 29.65
N ASP A 45 -2.48 -5.59 29.83
CA ASP A 45 -1.85 -6.40 28.79
C ASP A 45 -2.96 -7.17 28.08
N CYS A 46 -3.42 -6.63 26.96
CA CYS A 46 -4.53 -7.15 26.18
C CYS A 46 -4.27 -7.02 24.68
N THR A 47 -4.94 -7.82 23.89
CA THR A 47 -4.95 -7.69 22.45
C THR A 47 -5.80 -6.51 21.99
N MET A 48 -5.65 -6.12 20.71
CA MET A 48 -6.51 -5.07 20.12
C MET A 48 -7.98 -5.52 20.11
N ASP A 49 -8.26 -6.79 19.85
CA ASP A 49 -9.63 -7.32 19.84
C ASP A 49 -10.25 -7.31 21.24
N ASP A 50 -9.48 -7.63 22.30
CA ASP A 50 -9.95 -7.51 23.67
C ASP A 50 -10.31 -6.07 24.03
N MET A 51 -9.50 -5.09 23.58
CA MET A 51 -9.78 -3.68 23.79
C MET A 51 -11.03 -3.23 23.04
N ILE A 52 -11.23 -3.70 21.80
CA ILE A 52 -12.44 -3.42 21.01
C ILE A 52 -13.69 -3.96 21.75
N GLU A 53 -13.65 -5.20 22.20
CA GLU A 53 -14.76 -5.79 22.96
C GLU A 53 -15.03 -5.05 24.28
N HIS A 54 -13.98 -4.59 24.96
CA HIS A 54 -14.11 -3.75 26.14
C HIS A 54 -14.82 -2.42 25.82
N CYS A 55 -14.35 -1.71 24.81
CA CYS A 55 -14.90 -0.42 24.38
C CYS A 55 -16.36 -0.55 23.89
N ALA A 56 -16.70 -1.65 23.23
CA ALA A 56 -18.04 -1.92 22.72
C ALA A 56 -19.13 -1.95 23.82
N ARG A 57 -18.75 -2.18 25.08
CA ARG A 57 -19.69 -2.12 26.21
C ARG A 57 -20.19 -0.70 26.48
N PHE A 58 -19.48 0.31 26.00
CA PHE A 58 -19.80 1.72 26.21
C PHE A 58 -20.53 2.35 25.02
N VAL A 59 -21.04 1.55 24.06
CA VAL A 59 -21.78 2.08 22.89
C VAL A 59 -22.95 2.97 23.29
N GLY A 60 -23.59 2.69 24.42
CA GLY A 60 -24.67 3.54 24.95
C GLY A 60 -24.22 4.96 25.32
N GLU A 61 -23.00 5.13 25.80
CA GLU A 61 -22.42 6.46 26.08
C GLU A 61 -22.08 7.18 24.77
N VAL A 62 -21.53 6.46 23.80
CA VAL A 62 -21.23 7.01 22.46
C VAL A 62 -22.49 7.50 21.78
N ASN A 63 -23.59 6.74 21.87
CA ASN A 63 -24.87 7.09 21.27
C ASN A 63 -25.50 8.36 21.83
N LYS A 64 -25.16 8.77 23.05
CA LYS A 64 -25.67 10.04 23.63
C LYS A 64 -25.23 11.27 22.83
N GLY A 65 -24.13 11.18 22.11
CA GLY A 65 -23.57 12.26 21.26
C GLY A 65 -23.96 12.16 19.78
N LEU A 66 -24.69 11.10 19.38
CA LEU A 66 -25.00 10.84 17.99
C LEU A 66 -26.45 11.17 17.66
N THR A 67 -26.68 11.81 16.51
CA THR A 67 -28.04 12.05 15.97
C THR A 67 -28.71 10.74 15.58
N ASN A 68 -27.96 9.78 15.04
CA ASN A 68 -28.40 8.44 14.67
C ASN A 68 -27.61 7.43 15.52
N PRO A 69 -28.25 6.81 16.52
CA PRO A 69 -27.62 5.77 17.33
C PRO A 69 -27.17 4.59 16.49
N ILE A 70 -26.01 4.03 16.82
CA ILE A 70 -25.44 2.86 16.17
C ILE A 70 -25.57 1.62 17.06
N THR A 71 -25.61 0.44 16.45
CA THR A 71 -25.61 -0.84 17.16
C THR A 71 -24.21 -1.16 17.71
N LYS A 72 -24.15 -2.12 18.64
CA LYS A 72 -22.85 -2.61 19.17
C LYS A 72 -21.98 -3.20 18.05
N GLU A 73 -22.59 -3.92 17.14
CA GLU A 73 -21.92 -4.57 15.99
C GLU A 73 -21.33 -3.53 15.03
N GLU A 74 -22.08 -2.48 14.72
CA GLU A 74 -21.60 -1.36 13.90
C GLU A 74 -20.43 -0.63 14.58
N TYR A 75 -20.53 -0.39 15.90
CA TYR A 75 -19.45 0.24 16.66
C TYR A 75 -18.19 -0.61 16.68
N ILE A 76 -18.30 -1.93 16.87
CA ILE A 76 -17.17 -2.88 16.73
C ILE A 76 -16.55 -2.79 15.34
N GLY A 77 -17.38 -2.76 14.28
CA GLY A 77 -16.91 -2.61 12.92
C GLY A 77 -16.10 -1.34 12.69
N GLN A 78 -16.58 -0.19 13.22
CA GLN A 78 -15.87 1.08 13.16
C GLN A 78 -14.54 1.04 13.92
N MET A 79 -14.52 0.44 15.12
CA MET A 79 -13.29 0.31 15.91
C MET A 79 -12.26 -0.59 15.22
N LYS A 80 -12.67 -1.69 14.59
CA LYS A 80 -11.77 -2.56 13.80
C LYS A 80 -11.09 -1.83 12.65
N MET A 81 -11.74 -0.81 12.08
CA MET A 81 -11.15 0.03 11.03
C MET A 81 -10.22 1.12 11.62
N TYR A 82 -10.56 1.67 12.77
CA TYR A 82 -9.88 2.81 13.37
C TYR A 82 -8.68 2.40 14.24
N PHE A 83 -8.82 1.36 15.09
CA PHE A 83 -7.80 0.97 16.08
C PHE A 83 -6.43 0.62 15.48
N PRO A 84 -6.31 -0.05 14.31
CA PRO A 84 -5.01 -0.31 13.70
C PRO A 84 -4.18 0.96 13.42
N GLN A 85 -4.82 2.14 13.41
CA GLN A 85 -4.16 3.43 13.19
C GLN A 85 -3.63 4.05 14.49
N LEU A 86 -4.11 3.60 15.66
CA LEU A 86 -3.71 4.11 16.97
C LEU A 86 -2.29 3.63 17.34
N LYS A 87 -1.51 4.48 18.01
CA LYS A 87 -0.09 4.23 18.34
C LYS A 87 0.13 2.89 19.06
N ARG A 88 -0.75 2.50 19.98
CA ARG A 88 -0.64 1.25 20.73
C ARG A 88 -0.75 0.01 19.83
N TRP A 89 -1.65 0.05 18.86
CA TRP A 89 -2.01 -1.11 18.02
C TRP A 89 -1.33 -1.07 16.65
N ARG A 90 -0.83 0.12 16.26
CA ARG A 90 -0.03 0.24 15.07
C ARG A 90 1.21 -0.63 15.25
N LYS A 91 1.23 -1.79 14.64
CA LYS A 91 2.48 -2.51 14.47
C LYS A 91 3.42 -1.52 13.81
N ALA A 92 4.49 -1.16 14.52
CA ALA A 92 5.56 -0.39 13.89
C ALA A 92 5.85 -1.13 12.60
N LEU A 93 5.65 -0.47 11.46
CA LEU A 93 6.13 -0.96 10.18
C LEU A 93 7.66 -1.00 10.33
N LYS A 94 8.15 -2.08 10.95
CA LYS A 94 9.53 -2.45 10.80
C LYS A 94 9.66 -2.73 9.32
N VAL A 95 10.40 -1.89 8.62
CA VAL A 95 10.77 -2.06 7.21
C VAL A 95 11.47 -3.43 6.98
N THR A 96 11.60 -4.23 8.01
CA THR A 96 12.25 -5.55 8.05
C THR A 96 11.29 -6.75 8.06
N ASP A 97 9.97 -6.58 7.93
CA ASP A 97 9.04 -7.74 7.87
C ASP A 97 9.07 -8.47 6.51
N HIS A 98 10.26 -8.60 5.91
CA HIS A 98 10.49 -9.58 4.85
C HIS A 98 10.40 -11.03 5.35
N GLU A 99 10.52 -11.28 6.66
CA GLU A 99 10.45 -12.65 7.20
C GLU A 99 9.03 -13.16 7.46
N ALA A 100 8.07 -12.29 7.72
CA ALA A 100 6.66 -12.67 7.86
C ALA A 100 5.99 -13.02 6.52
N MET A 101 6.69 -12.83 5.39
CA MET A 101 6.22 -13.13 4.03
C MET A 101 6.53 -14.56 3.59
N LYS A 102 7.18 -15.39 4.41
CA LYS A 102 7.48 -16.77 4.04
C LYS A 102 6.20 -17.61 4.06
N VAL A 103 5.79 -17.94 2.84
CA VAL A 103 4.82 -18.99 2.48
C VAL A 103 3.41 -18.80 3.04
N ASN A 104 2.62 -18.00 2.34
CA ASN A 104 1.17 -18.05 2.51
C ASN A 104 0.58 -19.01 1.45
N PRO A 105 -0.16 -20.08 1.84
CA PRO A 105 -0.86 -20.97 0.90
C PRO A 105 -1.87 -20.25 -0.01
N ALA A 106 -2.24 -19.00 0.34
CA ALA A 106 -3.05 -18.13 -0.50
C ALA A 106 -2.33 -17.65 -1.79
N LEU A 107 -1.03 -17.95 -1.98
CA LEU A 107 -0.28 -17.48 -3.15
C LEU A 107 -0.76 -18.15 -4.46
N ALA A 108 -1.27 -19.39 -4.41
CA ALA A 108 -1.79 -20.06 -5.61
C ALA A 108 -2.97 -19.29 -6.20
N GLY A 109 -4.02 -19.04 -5.42
CA GLY A 109 -5.18 -18.25 -5.89
C GLY A 109 -4.87 -16.77 -6.12
N MET A 110 -3.76 -16.24 -5.59
CA MET A 110 -3.32 -14.87 -5.82
C MET A 110 -2.60 -14.71 -7.16
N LYS A 111 -1.91 -15.76 -7.67
CA LYS A 111 -1.27 -15.72 -8.99
C LYS A 111 -2.28 -15.49 -10.11
N GLU A 112 -3.40 -16.19 -10.06
CA GLU A 112 -4.50 -16.05 -11.02
C GLU A 112 -5.14 -14.67 -10.94
N LEU A 113 -5.37 -14.17 -9.73
CA LEU A 113 -5.95 -12.85 -9.51
C LEU A 113 -5.04 -11.72 -10.00
N ILE A 114 -3.73 -11.81 -9.73
CA ILE A 114 -2.72 -10.86 -10.24
C ILE A 114 -2.71 -10.89 -11.76
N ALA A 115 -2.67 -12.09 -12.34
CA ALA A 115 -2.68 -12.26 -13.80
C ALA A 115 -3.94 -11.64 -14.42
N GLN A 116 -5.11 -11.89 -13.84
CA GLN A 116 -6.38 -11.31 -14.26
C GLN A 116 -6.36 -9.79 -14.21
N MET A 117 -5.90 -9.19 -13.10
CA MET A 117 -5.82 -7.72 -12.99
C MET A 117 -4.90 -7.11 -14.04
N VAL A 118 -3.74 -7.72 -14.29
CA VAL A 118 -2.80 -7.23 -15.31
C VAL A 118 -3.38 -7.33 -16.72
N ASP A 119 -4.11 -8.40 -17.01
CA ASP A 119 -4.66 -8.66 -18.35
C ASP A 119 -5.93 -7.83 -18.64
N THR A 120 -6.66 -7.39 -17.60
CA THR A 120 -7.95 -6.69 -17.77
C THR A 120 -7.85 -5.19 -17.56
N LEU A 121 -6.91 -4.71 -16.75
CA LEU A 121 -6.80 -3.28 -16.47
C LEU A 121 -6.02 -2.56 -17.56
N PRO A 122 -6.57 -1.48 -18.16
CA PRO A 122 -5.97 -0.81 -19.29
C PRO A 122 -4.75 0.05 -18.92
N ILE A 123 -4.60 0.38 -17.64
CA ILE A 123 -3.59 1.33 -17.14
C ILE A 123 -2.76 0.68 -16.03
N ALA A 124 -1.44 0.86 -16.13
CA ALA A 124 -0.47 0.58 -15.10
C ALA A 124 0.18 1.89 -14.62
N TYR A 125 0.32 2.08 -13.32
CA TYR A 125 1.04 3.22 -12.74
C TYR A 125 2.46 2.77 -12.41
N ILE A 126 3.44 3.31 -13.14
CA ILE A 126 4.84 2.93 -13.00
C ILE A 126 5.59 4.02 -12.26
N SER A 127 6.35 3.66 -11.22
CA SER A 127 7.15 4.59 -10.44
C SER A 127 8.64 4.36 -10.66
N SER A 128 9.37 5.46 -10.82
CA SER A 128 10.83 5.57 -10.79
C SER A 128 11.25 6.49 -9.66
N VAL A 129 12.53 6.55 -9.35
CA VAL A 129 13.11 7.47 -8.36
C VAL A 129 14.03 8.43 -9.09
N ASP A 130 13.86 9.73 -8.86
CA ASP A 130 14.72 10.74 -9.45
C ASP A 130 16.07 10.87 -8.70
N ASN A 131 16.93 11.78 -9.17
CA ASN A 131 18.26 12.00 -8.59
C ASN A 131 18.23 12.62 -7.18
N GLU A 132 17.11 13.21 -6.77
CA GLU A 132 16.90 13.78 -5.44
C GLU A 132 16.25 12.77 -4.48
N GLY A 133 15.88 11.57 -4.97
CA GLY A 133 15.26 10.52 -4.18
C GLY A 133 13.73 10.57 -4.15
N TYR A 134 13.09 11.45 -4.95
CA TYR A 134 11.63 11.50 -5.00
C TYR A 134 11.06 10.42 -5.91
N PRO A 135 9.96 9.76 -5.49
CA PRO A 135 9.22 8.84 -6.33
C PRO A 135 8.45 9.59 -7.42
N CYS A 136 8.71 9.27 -8.67
CA CYS A 136 8.04 9.84 -9.84
C CYS A 136 7.11 8.79 -10.45
N THR A 137 5.79 9.02 -10.41
CA THR A 137 4.80 8.06 -10.90
C THR A 137 4.16 8.56 -12.20
N LYS A 138 4.00 7.64 -13.15
CA LYS A 138 3.34 7.89 -14.43
C LYS A 138 2.33 6.79 -14.75
N ALA A 139 1.16 7.19 -15.26
CA ALA A 139 0.23 6.27 -15.90
C ALA A 139 0.78 5.83 -17.26
N MET A 140 0.75 4.55 -17.53
CA MET A 140 1.12 3.93 -18.80
C MET A 140 0.02 2.95 -19.23
N LEU A 141 -0.05 2.64 -20.50
CA LEU A 141 -0.89 1.55 -20.98
C LEU A 141 -0.44 0.22 -20.35
N ALA A 142 -1.34 -0.75 -20.30
CA ALA A 142 -1.06 -2.10 -19.82
C ALA A 142 0.18 -2.69 -20.49
N PRO A 143 0.87 -3.63 -19.82
CA PRO A 143 2.05 -4.26 -20.41
C PRO A 143 1.71 -4.93 -21.75
N ARG A 144 2.58 -4.78 -22.72
CA ARG A 144 2.43 -5.39 -24.04
C ARG A 144 2.59 -6.91 -24.00
N LYS A 145 3.42 -7.39 -23.09
CA LYS A 145 3.69 -8.80 -22.83
C LYS A 145 4.00 -8.98 -21.34
N ARG A 146 3.67 -10.15 -20.81
CA ARG A 146 4.12 -10.61 -19.51
C ARG A 146 4.56 -12.07 -19.54
N GLU A 147 5.43 -12.42 -18.62
CA GLU A 147 5.86 -13.79 -18.37
C GLU A 147 5.49 -14.13 -16.93
N GLY A 148 4.40 -14.89 -16.78
CA GLY A 148 3.78 -15.13 -15.49
C GLY A 148 3.34 -13.84 -14.79
N ILE A 149 3.62 -13.75 -13.49
CA ILE A 149 3.40 -12.55 -12.65
C ILE A 149 4.73 -11.86 -12.32
N ARG A 150 5.82 -12.29 -12.93
CA ARG A 150 7.17 -11.82 -12.60
C ARG A 150 7.70 -10.77 -13.58
N THR A 151 7.52 -10.98 -14.88
CA THR A 151 8.14 -10.12 -15.88
C THR A 151 7.09 -9.43 -16.74
N PHE A 152 7.25 -8.12 -16.91
CA PHE A 152 6.31 -7.28 -17.66
C PHE A 152 7.08 -6.38 -18.62
N TYR A 153 6.58 -6.24 -19.85
CA TYR A 153 7.22 -5.45 -20.90
C TYR A 153 6.31 -4.32 -21.36
N PHE A 154 6.87 -3.11 -21.41
CA PHE A 154 6.17 -1.89 -21.82
C PHE A 154 6.94 -1.17 -22.92
N THR A 155 6.23 -0.42 -23.76
CA THR A 155 6.82 0.49 -24.73
C THR A 155 7.01 1.88 -24.13
N THR A 156 8.13 2.56 -24.46
CA THR A 156 8.32 3.96 -24.08
C THR A 156 9.35 4.64 -25.00
N ASN A 157 9.43 5.97 -24.86
CA ASN A 157 10.42 6.77 -25.57
C ASN A 157 11.75 6.79 -24.82
N THR A 158 12.87 6.69 -25.55
CA THR A 158 14.24 6.71 -25.00
C THR A 158 14.57 8.01 -24.26
N PHE A 159 13.95 9.12 -24.65
CA PHE A 159 14.14 10.44 -24.03
C PHE A 159 13.21 10.72 -22.83
N SER A 160 12.39 9.76 -22.41
CA SER A 160 11.51 9.98 -21.25
C SER A 160 12.31 10.04 -19.95
N LEU A 161 11.91 10.93 -19.01
CA LEU A 161 12.57 11.10 -17.72
C LEU A 161 12.74 9.79 -16.96
N ARG A 162 11.74 8.91 -16.99
CA ARG A 162 11.83 7.60 -16.32
C ARG A 162 12.94 6.71 -16.90
N VAL A 163 13.22 6.80 -18.21
CA VAL A 163 14.34 6.06 -18.80
C VAL A 163 15.67 6.57 -18.26
N ALA A 164 15.82 7.89 -18.08
CA ALA A 164 17.00 8.45 -17.44
C ALA A 164 17.10 7.99 -15.97
N HIS A 165 16.00 8.00 -15.23
CA HIS A 165 15.95 7.51 -13.84
C HIS A 165 16.38 6.04 -13.74
N TYR A 166 15.82 5.14 -14.56
CA TYR A 166 16.13 3.72 -14.49
C TYR A 166 17.57 3.36 -14.87
N LYS A 167 18.22 4.17 -15.69
CA LYS A 167 19.66 4.01 -15.99
C LYS A 167 20.56 4.28 -14.78
N VAL A 168 20.09 5.12 -13.84
CA VAL A 168 20.82 5.48 -12.61
C VAL A 168 20.36 4.59 -11.44
N ASN A 169 19.06 4.44 -11.27
CA ASN A 169 18.44 3.65 -10.21
C ASN A 169 17.37 2.73 -10.80
N PRO A 170 17.65 1.42 -10.94
CA PRO A 170 16.71 0.47 -11.54
C PRO A 170 15.54 0.11 -10.63
N GLN A 171 15.51 0.54 -9.37
CA GLN A 171 14.40 0.25 -8.48
C GLN A 171 13.11 0.88 -9.00
N ALA A 172 12.09 0.05 -9.11
CA ALA A 172 10.80 0.43 -9.67
C ALA A 172 9.64 -0.21 -8.92
N SER A 173 8.48 0.38 -9.07
CA SER A 173 7.23 -0.27 -8.70
C SER A 173 6.20 -0.09 -9.81
N ILE A 174 5.27 -1.04 -9.89
CA ILE A 174 4.07 -0.95 -10.73
C ILE A 174 2.86 -1.11 -9.83
N TYR A 175 1.86 -0.23 -10.02
CA TYR A 175 0.59 -0.32 -9.34
C TYR A 175 -0.54 -0.48 -10.35
N PHE A 176 -1.37 -1.47 -10.12
CA PHE A 176 -2.61 -1.72 -10.84
C PHE A 176 -3.78 -1.40 -9.91
N CYS A 177 -4.77 -0.66 -10.41
CA CYS A 177 -5.92 -0.21 -9.64
C CYS A 177 -7.23 -0.58 -10.35
N ASP A 178 -7.99 -1.43 -9.72
CA ASP A 178 -9.41 -1.65 -10.03
C ASP A 178 -10.22 -0.73 -9.11
N ALA A 179 -10.58 0.44 -9.63
CA ALA A 179 -11.30 1.46 -8.85
C ALA A 179 -12.74 1.06 -8.55
N GLU A 180 -13.40 0.31 -9.44
CA GLU A 180 -14.77 -0.15 -9.27
C GLU A 180 -14.85 -1.28 -8.23
N GLY A 181 -13.92 -2.25 -8.30
CA GLY A 181 -13.82 -3.34 -7.34
C GLY A 181 -13.09 -2.97 -6.05
N PHE A 182 -12.60 -1.74 -5.92
CA PHE A 182 -11.79 -1.25 -4.80
C PHE A 182 -10.61 -2.17 -4.46
N LYS A 183 -9.90 -2.61 -5.52
CA LYS A 183 -8.73 -3.50 -5.41
C LYS A 183 -7.50 -2.81 -5.93
N GLY A 184 -6.38 -3.08 -5.29
CA GLY A 184 -5.09 -2.55 -5.72
C GLY A 184 -3.98 -3.58 -5.59
N MET A 185 -3.06 -3.54 -6.53
CA MET A 185 -1.89 -4.40 -6.52
C MET A 185 -0.63 -3.58 -6.77
N LEU A 186 0.25 -3.58 -5.79
CA LEU A 186 1.61 -3.05 -5.90
C LEU A 186 2.56 -4.21 -6.18
N LEU A 187 3.36 -4.08 -7.23
CA LEU A 187 4.53 -4.92 -7.48
C LEU A 187 5.79 -4.07 -7.29
N ARG A 188 6.80 -4.59 -6.62
CA ARG A 188 8.11 -3.95 -6.48
C ARG A 188 9.18 -4.82 -7.15
N GLY A 189 10.16 -4.19 -7.75
CA GLY A 189 11.21 -4.90 -8.47
C GLY A 189 12.21 -3.97 -9.12
N THR A 190 12.77 -4.42 -10.23
CA THR A 190 13.74 -3.66 -11.02
C THR A 190 13.27 -3.46 -12.45
N MET A 191 13.63 -2.33 -13.02
CA MET A 191 13.34 -1.96 -14.40
C MET A 191 14.64 -1.95 -15.22
N GLU A 192 14.64 -2.64 -16.36
CA GLU A 192 15.69 -2.61 -17.36
C GLU A 192 15.20 -1.84 -18.59
N VAL A 193 16.08 -1.04 -19.19
CA VAL A 193 15.80 -0.35 -20.43
C VAL A 193 16.49 -1.13 -21.56
N LEU A 194 15.70 -1.76 -22.41
CA LEU A 194 16.16 -2.57 -23.52
C LEU A 194 16.05 -1.79 -24.83
N THR A 195 17.11 -1.75 -25.61
CA THR A 195 17.20 -1.04 -26.89
C THR A 195 17.58 -1.93 -28.05
N ASP A 196 17.83 -3.22 -27.79
CA ASP A 196 18.18 -4.21 -28.83
C ASP A 196 16.98 -4.55 -29.72
N ALA A 197 17.27 -4.98 -30.97
CA ALA A 197 16.24 -5.26 -31.94
C ALA A 197 15.29 -6.38 -31.53
N ALA A 198 15.80 -7.45 -30.95
CA ALA A 198 14.99 -8.60 -30.56
C ALA A 198 13.94 -8.22 -29.47
N SER A 199 14.35 -7.42 -28.48
CA SER A 199 13.43 -6.92 -27.43
C SER A 199 12.37 -6.00 -28.03
N LYS A 200 12.74 -5.14 -28.96
CA LYS A 200 11.82 -4.23 -29.65
C LYS A 200 10.79 -4.99 -30.49
N GLU A 201 11.24 -5.94 -31.31
CA GLU A 201 10.39 -6.80 -32.14
C GLU A 201 9.41 -7.62 -31.29
N MET A 202 9.85 -8.13 -30.16
CA MET A 202 9.06 -9.02 -29.31
C MET A 202 7.72 -8.42 -28.88
N ILE A 203 7.62 -7.11 -28.71
CA ILE A 203 6.42 -6.42 -28.24
C ILE A 203 5.87 -5.38 -29.22
N TRP A 204 6.47 -5.26 -30.39
CA TRP A 204 5.97 -4.41 -31.47
C TRP A 204 4.57 -4.82 -31.90
N ARG A 205 3.71 -3.85 -32.19
CA ARG A 205 2.36 -4.09 -32.71
C ARG A 205 2.08 -3.20 -33.92
N GLU A 206 1.23 -3.64 -34.79
CA GLU A 206 0.67 -2.84 -35.89
C GLU A 206 0.02 -1.57 -35.30
N GLY A 207 0.32 -0.42 -35.90
CA GLY A 207 -0.11 0.90 -35.41
C GLY A 207 0.93 1.62 -34.56
N ASP A 208 1.98 0.95 -34.11
CA ASP A 208 3.06 1.61 -33.33
C ASP A 208 3.86 2.59 -34.20
N GLU A 209 3.76 2.49 -35.52
CA GLU A 209 4.35 3.42 -36.48
C GLU A 209 3.85 4.85 -36.33
N GLU A 210 2.66 5.05 -35.79
CA GLU A 210 2.12 6.38 -35.49
C GLU A 210 2.97 7.12 -34.42
N TYR A 211 3.59 6.36 -33.54
CA TYR A 211 4.44 6.88 -32.46
C TYR A 211 5.93 6.79 -32.79
N TYR A 212 6.30 5.81 -33.61
CA TYR A 212 7.68 5.49 -33.99
C TYR A 212 7.78 5.31 -35.51
N PRO A 213 7.85 6.43 -36.28
CA PRO A 213 7.83 6.39 -37.73
C PRO A 213 8.98 5.58 -38.38
N GLY A 214 10.09 5.40 -37.66
CA GLY A 214 11.22 4.54 -38.06
C GLY A 214 10.98 3.05 -37.82
N GLY A 215 9.76 2.67 -37.38
CA GLY A 215 9.41 1.29 -37.10
C GLY A 215 10.17 0.74 -35.87
N VAL A 216 10.38 -0.56 -35.83
CA VAL A 216 11.14 -1.26 -34.79
C VAL A 216 12.55 -0.68 -34.59
N THR A 217 13.14 -0.14 -35.67
CA THR A 217 14.49 0.46 -35.61
C THR A 217 14.53 1.90 -35.16
N ASP A 218 13.37 2.52 -34.88
CA ASP A 218 13.30 3.90 -34.43
C ASP A 218 14.18 4.14 -33.21
N PRO A 219 15.10 5.12 -33.23
CA PRO A 219 16.00 5.41 -32.12
C PRO A 219 15.26 5.93 -30.87
N ASN A 220 14.06 6.47 -31.05
CA ASN A 220 13.22 6.94 -29.94
C ASN A 220 12.44 5.82 -29.26
N TYR A 221 12.37 4.64 -29.85
CA TYR A 221 11.68 3.50 -29.30
C TYR A 221 12.59 2.66 -28.37
N CYS A 222 12.11 2.33 -27.19
CA CYS A 222 12.72 1.35 -26.31
C CYS A 222 11.68 0.56 -25.51
N VAL A 223 12.13 -0.54 -24.94
CA VAL A 223 11.34 -1.43 -24.13
C VAL A 223 11.74 -1.28 -22.65
N LEU A 224 10.76 -1.17 -21.77
CA LEU A 224 10.96 -1.31 -20.34
C LEU A 224 10.62 -2.73 -19.93
N LYS A 225 11.58 -3.45 -19.37
CA LYS A 225 11.40 -4.79 -18.80
C LYS A 225 11.41 -4.66 -17.28
N PHE A 226 10.27 -4.88 -16.67
CA PHE A 226 10.13 -4.91 -15.22
C PHE A 226 10.21 -6.35 -14.73
N THR A 227 11.06 -6.60 -13.74
CA THR A 227 11.16 -7.88 -13.04
C THR A 227 10.71 -7.71 -11.61
N ALA A 228 9.56 -8.27 -11.29
CA ALA A 228 8.97 -8.20 -9.96
C ALA A 228 9.71 -9.11 -8.97
N LYS A 229 9.93 -8.60 -7.77
CA LYS A 229 10.53 -9.31 -6.64
C LYS A 229 9.48 -9.70 -5.59
N ASP A 230 8.61 -8.77 -5.29
CA ASP A 230 7.54 -8.93 -4.31
C ASP A 230 6.37 -8.01 -4.64
N GLY A 231 5.30 -8.16 -3.90
CA GLY A 231 4.15 -7.30 -4.09
C GLY A 231 3.22 -7.26 -2.89
N ARG A 232 2.23 -6.39 -3.01
CA ARG A 232 1.18 -6.23 -2.02
C ARG A 232 -0.15 -6.08 -2.75
N PHE A 233 -1.08 -6.95 -2.45
CA PHE A 233 -2.44 -6.91 -2.95
C PHE A 233 -3.37 -6.38 -1.87
N TYR A 234 -4.29 -5.50 -2.25
CA TYR A 234 -5.32 -4.94 -1.41
C TYR A 234 -6.69 -5.27 -1.97
N SER A 235 -7.54 -5.90 -1.18
CA SER A 235 -8.96 -6.11 -1.44
C SER A 235 -9.70 -6.28 -0.12
N ASP A 236 -11.00 -6.01 -0.10
CA ASP A 236 -11.86 -6.27 1.05
C ASP A 236 -11.32 -5.67 2.36
N TYR A 237 -10.68 -4.48 2.26
CA TYR A 237 -10.04 -3.75 3.36
C TYR A 237 -8.79 -4.44 3.96
N TYR A 238 -8.30 -5.55 3.39
CA TYR A 238 -7.13 -6.25 3.88
C TYR A 238 -5.97 -6.26 2.88
N PRO A 239 -4.79 -5.74 3.28
CA PRO A 239 -3.57 -5.89 2.50
C PRO A 239 -2.98 -7.28 2.70
N ARG A 240 -2.55 -7.91 1.60
CA ARG A 240 -1.83 -9.19 1.59
C ARG A 240 -0.50 -8.97 0.87
N SER A 241 0.59 -9.27 1.54
CA SER A 241 1.92 -9.19 0.94
C SER A 241 2.36 -10.56 0.45
N PHE A 242 3.13 -10.61 -0.62
CA PHE A 242 3.63 -11.83 -1.24
C PHE A 242 5.02 -11.63 -1.83
N VAL A 243 5.79 -12.71 -1.92
CA VAL A 243 7.09 -12.76 -2.59
C VAL A 243 6.94 -13.52 -3.89
N ILE A 244 7.59 -13.05 -4.93
CA ILE A 244 7.63 -13.72 -6.24
C ILE A 244 8.95 -14.48 -6.31
N GLU A 245 8.86 -15.80 -6.23
CA GLU A 245 10.02 -16.69 -6.32
C GLU A 245 10.69 -16.61 -7.69
N SER A 246 12.00 -16.82 -7.70
CA SER A 246 12.87 -16.79 -8.90
C SER A 246 12.64 -17.96 -9.83
#